data_0ba23b3dcbfa8bba0f2ecd6fbb70fa1d
#
_entry.id   0ba23b3dcbfa8bba0f2ecd6fbb70fa1d
#
_cell.length_a   1.000
_cell.length_b   1.000
_cell.length_c   1.000
_cell.angle_alpha   90.00
_cell.angle_beta   90.00
_cell.angle_gamma   90.00
#
_symmetry.space_group_name_H-M   'P 1'
#
loop_
_entity.id
_entity.type
_entity.pdbx_description
1 polymer ?
#
loop_
_entity_poly.entity_id
_entity_poly.type
_entity_poly.pdbx_seq_one_letter_code
_entity_poly.pdbx_strand_id
1 'polypeptide(L)'
;MRGEDSNLPSGDLTLRTAAMPKDANAAGDIFGGWVMAQMDLSAGMRAAERAKGRVVTAAVNEMFFEKPVKIGDILCVYTTIEKVGRTSIVLKVDAFAQRYLSHVVEKVTSARFVMVALDKEGKPTPVPAE
;
A
#
# COMPACT_ATOMS: atom_id res chain seq x y z
N MET A 1 -17.88 -14.93 5.33
CA MET A 1 -17.52 -14.74 4.88
C MET A 1 -16.60 -14.34 4.32
N ARG A 2 -16.36 -14.56 3.98
CA ARG A 2 -15.61 -14.12 3.53
C ARG A 2 -15.27 -13.59 2.31
N GLY A 3 -15.33 -14.13 1.22
CA GLY A 3 -14.99 -13.63 -0.07
C GLY A 3 -15.36 -12.21 -0.33
N GLU A 4 -16.57 -11.85 -0.04
CA GLU A 4 -16.97 -10.46 -0.24
C GLU A 4 -16.25 -9.51 0.67
N ASP A 5 -15.85 -9.96 1.86
CA ASP A 5 -15.09 -9.10 2.77
C ASP A 5 -13.74 -8.72 2.18
N SER A 6 -13.11 -9.64 1.44
CA SER A 6 -11.81 -9.38 0.84
C SER A 6 -11.87 -8.35 -0.29
N ASN A 7 -13.06 -8.09 -0.82
CA ASN A 7 -13.26 -7.14 -1.92
C ASN A 7 -13.73 -5.77 -1.45
N LEU A 8 -13.86 -5.58 -0.14
CA LEU A 8 -14.25 -4.30 0.43
C LEU A 8 -13.04 -3.61 1.04
N PRO A 9 -12.97 -2.27 0.90
CA PRO A 9 -11.89 -1.55 1.57
C PRO A 9 -11.94 -1.77 3.07
N SER A 10 -10.77 -2.03 3.67
CA SER A 10 -10.62 -2.14 5.12
C SER A 10 -9.30 -1.52 5.50
N GLY A 11 -9.21 -1.12 6.78
CA GLY A 11 -8.03 -0.41 7.24
C GLY A 11 -8.20 1.10 7.05
N ASP A 12 -7.12 1.83 7.19
CA ASP A 12 -7.14 3.28 7.08
C ASP A 12 -6.75 3.73 5.68
N LEU A 13 -7.54 4.62 5.11
CA LEU A 13 -7.21 5.23 3.83
C LEU A 13 -5.97 6.09 4.01
N THR A 14 -4.85 5.63 3.47
CA THR A 14 -3.56 6.24 3.69
C THR A 14 -3.13 7.14 2.53
N LEU A 15 -3.54 6.78 1.31
CA LEU A 15 -3.15 7.54 0.14
C LEU A 15 -4.23 7.46 -0.92
N ARG A 16 -4.49 8.58 -1.57
CA ARG A 16 -5.38 8.66 -2.73
C ARG A 16 -4.68 9.48 -3.79
N THR A 17 -4.63 8.94 -5.02
CA THR A 17 -3.95 9.64 -6.09
C THR A 17 -4.56 9.28 -7.43
N ALA A 18 -4.51 10.21 -8.37
CA ALA A 18 -5.04 10.01 -9.71
C ALA A 18 -3.98 9.39 -10.61
N ALA A 19 -4.38 8.39 -11.37
CA ALA A 19 -3.51 7.77 -12.35
C ALA A 19 -3.51 8.60 -13.62
N MET A 20 -2.34 9.05 -14.04
CA MET A 20 -2.19 10.00 -15.13
C MET A 20 -1.58 9.35 -16.37
N PRO A 21 -1.70 9.98 -17.56
CA PRO A 21 -1.11 9.40 -18.78
C PRO A 21 0.37 9.06 -18.67
N LYS A 22 1.15 9.85 -17.93
CA LYS A 22 2.58 9.58 -17.74
C LYS A 22 2.86 8.28 -17.00
N ASP A 23 1.86 7.74 -16.32
CA ASP A 23 1.98 6.52 -15.53
C ASP A 23 1.54 5.29 -16.30
N ALA A 24 1.17 5.45 -17.57
CA ALA A 24 0.64 4.38 -18.39
C ALA A 24 1.68 3.79 -19.34
N ASN A 25 1.48 2.53 -19.68
CA ASN A 25 2.27 1.88 -20.72
C ASN A 25 1.66 2.16 -22.11
N ALA A 26 2.30 1.60 -23.13
CA ALA A 26 1.87 1.83 -24.52
C ALA A 26 0.45 1.31 -24.79
N ALA A 27 -0.03 0.35 -24.02
CA ALA A 27 -1.38 -0.22 -24.19
C ALA A 27 -2.45 0.59 -23.48
N GLY A 28 -2.05 1.63 -22.73
CA GLY A 28 -3.01 2.47 -22.01
C GLY A 28 -3.31 2.00 -20.59
N ASP A 29 -2.64 0.98 -20.12
CA ASP A 29 -2.79 0.51 -18.75
C ASP A 29 -1.71 1.11 -17.87
N ILE A 30 -2.06 1.40 -16.63
CA ILE A 30 -1.10 1.92 -15.66
C ILE A 30 -0.09 0.83 -15.30
N PHE A 31 1.19 1.21 -15.23
CA PHE A 31 2.23 0.25 -14.85
C PHE A 31 1.96 -0.33 -13.47
N GLY A 32 2.12 -1.66 -13.35
CA GLY A 32 2.04 -2.31 -12.04
C GLY A 32 3.03 -1.73 -11.05
N GLY A 33 4.22 -1.36 -11.53
CA GLY A 33 5.23 -0.73 -10.69
C GLY A 33 4.79 0.59 -10.08
N TRP A 34 3.98 1.36 -10.80
CA TRP A 34 3.43 2.60 -10.27
C TRP A 34 2.49 2.31 -9.09
N VAL A 35 1.65 1.28 -9.23
CA VAL A 35 0.75 0.87 -8.14
C VAL A 35 1.56 0.40 -6.93
N MET A 36 2.59 -0.41 -7.18
CA MET A 36 3.46 -0.91 -6.10
C MET A 36 4.16 0.24 -5.39
N ALA A 37 4.59 1.26 -6.14
CA ALA A 37 5.25 2.42 -5.54
C ALA A 37 4.29 3.17 -4.59
N GLN A 38 3.02 3.31 -4.97
CA GLN A 38 2.03 3.97 -4.13
C GLN A 38 1.76 3.14 -2.87
N MET A 39 1.74 1.83 -3.00
CA MET A 39 1.55 0.94 -1.86
C MET A 39 2.74 1.00 -0.91
N ASP A 40 3.95 1.01 -1.45
CA ASP A 40 5.17 1.11 -0.65
C ASP A 40 5.22 2.43 0.09
N LEU A 41 4.89 3.51 -0.60
CA LEU A 41 4.83 4.84 0.02
C LEU A 41 3.82 4.86 1.16
N SER A 42 2.65 4.27 0.95
CA SER A 42 1.60 4.20 1.98
C SER A 42 2.05 3.38 3.20
N ALA A 43 2.66 2.23 2.95
CA ALA A 43 3.18 1.38 4.02
C ALA A 43 4.24 2.14 4.82
N GLY A 44 5.12 2.85 4.12
CA GLY A 44 6.17 3.64 4.76
C GLY A 44 5.62 4.77 5.61
N MET A 45 4.64 5.49 5.12
CA MET A 45 4.02 6.58 5.89
C MET A 45 3.38 6.05 7.16
N ARG A 46 2.60 4.97 7.04
CA ARG A 46 1.91 4.41 8.19
C ARG A 46 2.90 3.81 9.20
N ALA A 47 3.91 3.11 8.70
CA ALA A 47 4.91 2.50 9.57
C ALA A 47 5.78 3.54 10.27
N ALA A 48 6.18 4.59 9.55
CA ALA A 48 6.99 5.66 10.14
C ALA A 48 6.25 6.37 11.27
N GLU A 49 4.96 6.58 11.08
CA GLU A 49 4.11 7.18 12.11
C GLU A 49 4.10 6.30 13.36
N ARG A 50 3.93 5.00 13.18
CA ARG A 50 3.90 4.06 14.32
C ARG A 50 5.27 3.94 14.98
N ALA A 51 6.34 3.91 14.19
CA ALA A 51 7.71 3.78 14.69
C ALA A 51 8.26 5.10 15.25
N LYS A 52 7.59 6.20 14.95
CA LYS A 52 8.05 7.54 15.34
C LYS A 52 9.45 7.83 14.83
N GLY A 53 9.75 7.37 13.61
CA GLY A 53 11.06 7.53 13.02
C GLY A 53 11.16 6.85 11.68
N ARG A 54 12.39 6.73 11.19
CA ARG A 54 12.66 6.14 9.88
C ARG A 54 12.30 4.67 9.83
N VAL A 55 11.80 4.25 8.67
CA VAL A 55 11.55 2.85 8.38
C VAL A 55 12.09 2.55 6.98
N VAL A 56 12.32 1.28 6.72
CA VAL A 56 12.71 0.82 5.39
C VAL A 56 11.86 -0.41 5.05
N THR A 57 11.57 -0.57 3.78
CA THR A 57 10.85 -1.75 3.30
C THR A 57 11.81 -2.93 3.28
N ALA A 58 11.53 -3.95 4.08
CA ALA A 58 12.37 -5.14 4.16
C ALA A 58 11.85 -6.25 3.26
N ALA A 59 10.53 -6.38 3.12
CA ALA A 59 9.94 -7.44 2.32
C ALA A 59 8.54 -7.06 1.87
N VAL A 60 8.15 -7.60 0.74
CA VAL A 60 6.79 -7.53 0.23
C VAL A 60 6.40 -8.95 -0.12
N ASN A 61 5.35 -9.44 0.52
CA ASN A 61 4.90 -10.81 0.33
C ASN A 61 3.79 -10.89 -0.69
N GLU A 62 3.86 -11.87 -1.53
CA GLU A 62 2.87 -12.24 -2.56
C GLU A 62 1.91 -11.12 -2.96
N MET A 63 2.17 -10.56 -4.13
CA MET A 63 1.31 -9.51 -4.67
C MET A 63 0.77 -9.98 -6.03
N PHE A 64 -0.55 -10.20 -6.10
CA PHE A 64 -1.20 -10.59 -7.34
C PHE A 64 -2.15 -9.50 -7.77
N PHE A 65 -2.02 -9.04 -9.02
CA PHE A 65 -2.91 -8.02 -9.55
C PHE A 65 -4.19 -8.67 -10.06
N GLU A 66 -5.32 -8.27 -9.50
CA GLU A 66 -6.62 -8.82 -9.86
C GLU A 66 -7.29 -8.01 -10.98
N LYS A 67 -7.05 -6.71 -10.99
CA LYS A 67 -7.65 -5.79 -11.95
C LYS A 67 -6.64 -4.73 -12.35
N PRO A 68 -6.70 -4.25 -13.58
CA PRO A 68 -5.81 -3.16 -14.01
C PRO A 68 -6.30 -1.82 -13.50
N VAL A 69 -5.39 -0.86 -13.45
CA VAL A 69 -5.71 0.54 -13.19
C VAL A 69 -5.64 1.26 -14.53
N LYS A 70 -6.61 2.11 -14.81
CA LYS A 70 -6.69 2.84 -16.07
C LYS A 70 -6.41 4.32 -15.86
N ILE A 71 -5.99 5.01 -16.92
CA ILE A 71 -5.77 6.45 -16.86
C ILE A 71 -7.06 7.12 -16.38
N GLY A 72 -6.91 8.01 -15.41
CA GLY A 72 -8.05 8.73 -14.83
C GLY A 72 -8.65 8.10 -13.60
N ASP A 73 -8.32 6.83 -13.33
CA ASP A 73 -8.81 6.19 -12.11
C ASP A 73 -8.15 6.80 -10.89
N ILE A 74 -8.87 6.78 -9.78
CA ILE A 74 -8.31 7.20 -8.49
C ILE A 74 -7.85 5.95 -7.76
N LEU A 75 -6.56 5.87 -7.47
CA LEU A 75 -6.03 4.78 -6.67
C LEU A 75 -6.19 5.14 -5.21
N CYS A 76 -6.82 4.24 -4.45
CA CYS A 76 -7.02 4.40 -3.02
C CYS A 76 -6.28 3.28 -2.32
N VAL A 77 -5.34 3.63 -1.45
CA VAL A 77 -4.52 2.64 -0.74
C VAL A 77 -4.87 2.66 0.73
N TYR A 78 -5.24 1.50 1.24
CA TYR A 78 -5.63 1.31 2.63
C TYR A 78 -4.56 0.50 3.33
N THR A 79 -4.24 0.87 4.57
CA THR A 79 -3.22 0.16 5.36
C THR A 79 -3.79 -0.27 6.69
N THR A 80 -3.35 -1.44 7.15
CA THR A 80 -3.71 -1.99 8.46
C THR A 80 -2.44 -2.53 9.07
N ILE A 81 -2.11 -2.07 10.28
CA ILE A 81 -0.97 -2.65 11.01
C ILE A 81 -1.47 -3.96 11.61
N GLU A 82 -0.88 -5.06 11.19
CA GLU A 82 -1.27 -6.39 11.65
C GLU A 82 -0.43 -6.89 12.80
N LYS A 83 0.86 -6.51 12.82
CA LYS A 83 1.76 -7.02 13.83
C LYS A 83 2.91 -6.05 14.03
N VAL A 84 3.30 -5.85 15.27
CA VAL A 84 4.50 -5.09 15.61
C VAL A 84 5.44 -6.05 16.31
N GLY A 85 6.60 -6.28 15.69
CA GLY A 85 7.65 -7.09 16.28
C GLY A 85 8.63 -6.21 17.04
N ARG A 86 9.81 -6.74 17.34
CA ARG A 86 10.79 -5.96 18.06
C ARG A 86 11.28 -4.76 17.24
N THR A 87 11.68 -5.00 15.99
CA THR A 87 12.17 -3.94 15.10
C THR A 87 11.32 -3.82 13.84
N SER A 88 10.30 -4.65 13.68
CA SER A 88 9.53 -4.71 12.44
C SER A 88 8.06 -4.40 12.65
N ILE A 89 7.43 -3.97 11.58
CA ILE A 89 5.99 -3.70 11.54
C ILE A 89 5.47 -4.38 10.28
N VAL A 90 4.46 -5.23 10.44
CA VAL A 90 3.82 -5.90 9.32
C VAL A 90 2.49 -5.19 9.03
N LEU A 91 2.34 -4.75 7.80
CA LEU A 91 1.12 -4.06 7.37
C LEU A 91 0.47 -4.83 6.23
N LYS A 92 -0.84 -4.92 6.29
CA LYS A 92 -1.62 -5.32 5.14
C LYS A 92 -1.91 -4.06 4.34
N VAL A 93 -1.61 -4.09 3.05
CA VAL A 93 -1.80 -2.94 2.17
C VAL A 93 -2.72 -3.36 1.04
N ASP A 94 -3.85 -2.68 0.92
CA ASP A 94 -4.85 -2.97 -0.10
C ASP A 94 -4.98 -1.78 -1.03
N ALA A 95 -4.96 -2.04 -2.34
CA ALA A 95 -5.13 -1.01 -3.35
C ALA A 95 -6.44 -1.22 -4.10
N PHE A 96 -7.23 -0.16 -4.19
CA PHE A 96 -8.50 -0.15 -4.91
C PHE A 96 -8.47 0.95 -5.95
N ALA A 97 -9.17 0.74 -7.05
CA ALA A 97 -9.32 1.76 -8.09
C ALA A 97 -10.77 2.22 -8.13
N GLN A 98 -10.98 3.51 -7.95
CA GLN A 98 -12.27 4.14 -8.21
C GLN A 98 -12.23 4.55 -9.68
N ARG A 99 -13.11 3.99 -10.49
CA ARG A 99 -13.07 4.19 -11.93
C ARG A 99 -13.39 5.64 -12.29
N TYR A 100 -12.77 6.12 -13.36
CA TYR A 100 -12.85 7.50 -13.79
C TYR A 100 -14.29 7.99 -13.88
N LEU A 101 -14.57 9.11 -13.22
CA LEU A 101 -15.89 9.76 -13.20
C LEU A 101 -17.03 8.79 -12.85
N SER A 102 -16.77 7.90 -11.89
CA SER A 102 -17.69 6.83 -11.55
C SER A 102 -17.66 6.60 -10.04
N HIS A 103 -18.64 5.86 -9.55
CA HIS A 103 -18.66 5.40 -8.17
C HIS A 103 -18.22 3.94 -8.06
N VAL A 104 -17.86 3.34 -9.19
CA VAL A 104 -17.42 1.95 -9.19
C VAL A 104 -16.02 1.85 -8.59
N VAL A 105 -15.87 1.03 -7.56
CA VAL A 105 -14.61 0.80 -6.87
C VAL A 105 -14.29 -0.69 -6.98
N GLU A 106 -13.10 -1.00 -7.49
CA GLU A 106 -12.68 -2.38 -7.66
C GLU A 106 -11.33 -2.62 -7.02
N LYS A 107 -11.18 -3.80 -6.41
CA LYS A 107 -9.91 -4.18 -5.81
C LYS A 107 -8.88 -4.44 -6.90
N VAL A 108 -7.72 -3.82 -6.77
CA VAL A 108 -6.61 -3.98 -7.72
C VAL A 108 -5.66 -5.06 -7.23
N THR A 109 -5.18 -4.93 -6.01
CA THR A 109 -4.24 -5.89 -5.44
C THR A 109 -4.14 -5.69 -3.93
N SER A 110 -3.51 -6.63 -3.28
CA SER A 110 -3.15 -6.50 -1.87
C SER A 110 -1.86 -7.25 -1.62
N ALA A 111 -1.17 -6.88 -0.55
CA ALA A 111 0.07 -7.53 -0.16
C ALA A 111 0.35 -7.20 1.30
N ARG A 112 1.27 -7.96 1.88
CA ARG A 112 1.81 -7.64 3.20
C ARG A 112 3.19 -7.06 3.03
N PHE A 113 3.40 -5.92 3.66
CA PHE A 113 4.67 -5.22 3.66
C PHE A 113 5.30 -5.37 5.04
N VAL A 114 6.57 -5.72 5.07
CA VAL A 114 7.34 -5.77 6.31
C VAL A 114 8.27 -4.58 6.32
N MET A 115 8.06 -3.67 7.26
CA MET A 115 8.87 -2.47 7.42
C MET A 115 9.75 -2.63 8.65
N VAL A 116 10.97 -2.14 8.59
CA VAL A 116 11.91 -2.23 9.73
C VAL A 116 12.25 -0.81 10.17
N ALA A 117 12.15 -0.57 11.48
CA ALA A 117 12.51 0.71 12.07
C ALA A 117 14.02 0.86 12.09
N LEU A 118 14.51 2.04 11.71
CA LEU A 118 15.94 2.32 11.63
C LEU A 118 16.32 3.45 12.57
N ASP A 119 17.53 3.36 13.13
CA ASP A 119 18.10 4.45 13.92
C ASP A 119 18.81 5.46 13.00
N LYS A 120 19.48 6.43 13.61
CA LYS A 120 20.16 7.51 12.86
C LYS A 120 21.28 6.99 11.97
N GLU A 121 21.88 5.86 12.33
CA GLU A 121 22.92 5.24 11.53
C GLU A 121 22.39 4.29 10.47
N GLY A 122 21.06 4.14 10.40
CA GLY A 122 20.44 3.25 9.43
C GLY A 122 20.41 1.81 9.86
N LYS A 123 20.54 1.54 11.14
CA LYS A 123 20.51 0.18 11.67
C LYS A 123 19.16 -0.12 12.32
N PRO A 124 18.70 -1.38 12.28
CA PRO A 124 17.43 -1.72 12.91
C PRO A 124 17.41 -1.30 14.38
N THR A 125 16.29 -0.74 14.78
CA THR A 125 16.10 -0.27 16.16
C THR A 125 14.72 -0.70 16.64
N PRO A 126 14.54 -0.91 17.95
CA PRO A 126 13.24 -1.33 18.47
C PRO A 126 12.14 -0.33 18.16
N VAL A 127 10.97 -0.86 17.80
CA VAL A 127 9.77 -0.05 17.60
C VAL A 127 9.29 0.40 18.98
N PRO A 128 9.10 1.70 19.22
CA PRO A 128 8.68 2.16 20.54
C PRO A 128 7.27 1.68 20.90
N ALA A 129 7.00 1.62 22.19
CA ALA A 129 5.65 1.32 22.66
C ALA A 129 4.72 2.48 22.28
N GLU A 130 3.46 2.15 22.13
CA GLU A 130 2.45 3.18 21.83
C GLU A 130 2.25 4.17 22.94
#